data_d3510549df52a33e265390043f39a647
#
_entry.id   d3510549df52a33e265390043f39a647
#
_cell.length_a   1.000
_cell.length_b   1.000
_cell.length_c   1.000
_cell.angle_alpha   90.00
_cell.angle_beta   90.00
_cell.angle_gamma   90.00
#
_symmetry.space_group_name_H-M   'P 1'
#
loop_
_entity.id
_entity.type
_entity.pdbx_description
1 polymer ?
#
loop_
_entity_poly.entity_id
_entity_poly.type
_entity_poly.pdbx_seq_one_letter_code
_entity_poly.pdbx_strand_id
1 'polypeptide(L)'
;MSTFDLNSYLSDVYARFPEADDRPVIGITGNYEDLTCKLGQGYYKSVVAAGGVPMIIPPVADKDVIIRSLERVDALILSGGGDCNPLWAGEEPSPKLHGINQERDLPELLIIRLAYNRQIPMLGICRGIQMLAMALGGKVSQDISDEAGVKHSQDADRSEPTHSISIEPDSVVHRLYGGRLMVNSFHHQAVKEAGEKFRVVATSADGIVEAMESTEFK
;
A
#
# COMPACT_ATOMS: atom_id res chain seq x y z
N MET A 1 27.34 -22.60 19.19
CA MET A 1 26.35 -22.87 18.14
C MET A 1 25.11 -23.35 18.83
N SER A 2 23.98 -22.61 18.73
CA SER A 2 22.71 -23.14 19.24
C SER A 2 22.33 -24.32 18.35
N THR A 3 22.26 -25.49 18.96
CA THR A 3 21.71 -26.67 18.27
C THR A 3 20.24 -26.41 18.00
N PHE A 4 19.85 -26.42 16.71
CA PHE A 4 18.44 -26.33 16.34
C PHE A 4 17.73 -27.59 16.84
N ASP A 5 16.84 -27.42 17.81
CA ASP A 5 16.00 -28.50 18.34
C ASP A 5 14.54 -28.24 18.01
N LEU A 6 14.07 -28.87 16.92
CA LEU A 6 12.70 -28.77 16.44
C LEU A 6 11.68 -29.25 17.49
N ASN A 7 11.98 -30.27 18.27
CA ASN A 7 11.02 -30.81 19.24
C ASN A 7 10.78 -29.85 20.40
N SER A 8 11.83 -29.19 20.91
CA SER A 8 11.68 -28.13 21.92
C SER A 8 10.85 -26.97 21.38
N TYR A 9 11.14 -26.53 20.13
CA TYR A 9 10.39 -25.45 19.50
C TYR A 9 8.91 -25.82 19.30
N LEU A 10 8.62 -27.04 18.78
CA LEU A 10 7.26 -27.53 18.57
C LEU A 10 6.48 -27.71 19.88
N SER A 11 7.15 -28.09 20.95
CA SER A 11 6.53 -28.20 22.28
C SER A 11 5.89 -26.90 22.74
N ASP A 12 6.59 -25.76 22.55
CA ASP A 12 6.06 -24.42 22.87
C ASP A 12 4.89 -24.03 21.94
N VAL A 13 4.93 -24.43 20.69
CA VAL A 13 3.84 -24.18 19.72
C VAL A 13 2.61 -24.99 20.10
N TYR A 14 2.76 -26.28 20.36
CA TYR A 14 1.65 -27.17 20.70
C TYR A 14 1.00 -26.82 22.03
N ALA A 15 1.75 -26.30 22.97
CA ALA A 15 1.21 -25.84 24.26
C ALA A 15 0.18 -24.70 24.12
N ARG A 16 0.25 -23.94 23.03
CA ARG A 16 -0.66 -22.82 22.73
C ARG A 16 -1.68 -23.10 21.63
N PHE A 17 -1.53 -24.19 20.89
CA PHE A 17 -2.46 -24.58 19.84
C PHE A 17 -3.60 -25.46 20.41
N PRO A 18 -4.88 -25.18 20.14
CA PRO A 18 -5.49 -24.21 19.21
C PRO A 18 -5.81 -22.83 19.80
N GLU A 19 -5.33 -22.49 20.96
CA GLU A 19 -5.60 -21.22 21.65
C GLU A 19 -4.77 -20.07 21.03
N ALA A 20 -4.95 -19.84 19.72
CA ALA A 20 -4.43 -18.64 19.08
C ALA A 20 -5.18 -17.41 19.60
N ASP A 21 -4.45 -16.33 19.85
CA ASP A 21 -5.04 -15.06 20.24
C ASP A 21 -5.81 -14.38 19.07
N ASP A 22 -6.74 -13.48 19.38
CA ASP A 22 -7.58 -12.75 18.42
C ASP A 22 -6.82 -11.59 17.77
N ARG A 23 -5.61 -11.83 17.28
CA ARG A 23 -4.88 -10.81 16.52
C ARG A 23 -5.50 -10.54 15.17
N PRO A 24 -5.58 -9.26 14.73
CA PRO A 24 -6.16 -8.94 13.44
C PRO A 24 -5.34 -9.54 12.30
N VAL A 25 -6.04 -10.10 11.33
CA VAL A 25 -5.46 -10.63 10.09
C VAL A 25 -5.40 -9.51 9.06
N ILE A 26 -4.19 -9.15 8.65
CA ILE A 26 -3.95 -8.07 7.69
C ILE A 26 -3.59 -8.66 6.34
N GLY A 27 -4.50 -8.50 5.37
CA GLY A 27 -4.25 -8.85 3.97
C GLY A 27 -3.25 -7.89 3.35
N ILE A 28 -2.24 -8.40 2.64
CA ILE A 28 -1.24 -7.58 1.95
C ILE A 28 -1.21 -8.00 0.49
N THR A 29 -1.46 -7.05 -0.44
CA THR A 29 -1.42 -7.38 -1.87
C THR A 29 0.01 -7.68 -2.31
N GLY A 30 0.20 -8.83 -2.96
CA GLY A 30 1.47 -9.23 -3.53
C GLY A 30 1.76 -8.53 -4.85
N ASN A 31 3.03 -8.26 -5.13
CA ASN A 31 3.47 -7.81 -6.45
C ASN A 31 3.56 -9.00 -7.42
N TYR A 32 3.36 -8.74 -8.71
CA TYR A 32 3.56 -9.72 -9.78
C TYR A 32 4.76 -9.34 -10.63
N GLU A 33 5.77 -10.17 -10.63
CA GLU A 33 7.01 -9.95 -11.39
C GLU A 33 7.63 -11.31 -11.73
N ASP A 34 8.09 -11.48 -12.95
CA ASP A 34 8.71 -12.71 -13.44
C ASP A 34 7.89 -13.99 -13.15
N LEU A 35 6.59 -13.95 -13.41
CA LEU A 35 5.65 -15.04 -13.14
C LEU A 35 5.59 -15.47 -11.65
N THR A 36 6.01 -14.59 -10.76
CA THR A 36 6.01 -14.86 -9.32
C THR A 36 5.20 -13.82 -8.54
N CYS A 37 4.60 -14.26 -7.45
CA CYS A 37 4.07 -13.35 -6.43
C CYS A 37 5.22 -12.97 -5.49
N LYS A 38 5.57 -11.67 -5.42
CA LYS A 38 6.65 -11.14 -4.58
C LYS A 38 6.09 -10.15 -3.56
N LEU A 39 6.68 -10.11 -2.37
CA LEU A 39 6.38 -9.10 -1.35
C LEU A 39 7.65 -8.74 -0.58
N GLY A 40 7.94 -7.44 -0.46
CA GLY A 40 9.05 -6.95 0.36
C GLY A 40 8.84 -7.29 1.84
N GLN A 41 9.89 -7.79 2.50
CA GLN A 41 9.81 -8.22 3.91
C GLN A 41 9.36 -7.12 4.89
N GLY A 42 9.58 -5.84 4.54
CA GLY A 42 9.17 -4.70 5.36
C GLY A 42 7.67 -4.69 5.65
N TYR A 43 6.83 -5.06 4.68
CA TYR A 43 5.38 -5.06 4.85
C TYR A 43 4.94 -6.06 5.92
N TYR A 44 5.25 -7.34 5.74
CA TYR A 44 4.79 -8.37 6.68
C TYR A 44 5.50 -8.30 8.04
N LYS A 45 6.76 -7.87 8.09
CA LYS A 45 7.45 -7.65 9.37
C LYS A 45 6.84 -6.49 10.17
N SER A 46 6.42 -5.41 9.51
CA SER A 46 5.74 -4.29 10.18
C SER A 46 4.38 -4.70 10.74
N VAL A 47 3.62 -5.52 10.01
CA VAL A 47 2.36 -6.08 10.51
C VAL A 47 2.59 -6.92 11.77
N VAL A 48 3.58 -7.82 11.75
CA VAL A 48 3.94 -8.63 12.92
C VAL A 48 4.39 -7.77 14.10
N ALA A 49 5.22 -6.75 13.85
CA ALA A 49 5.69 -5.83 14.89
C ALA A 49 4.55 -5.02 15.52
N ALA A 50 3.50 -4.73 14.73
CA ALA A 50 2.28 -4.07 15.21
C ALA A 50 1.26 -5.03 15.88
N GLY A 51 1.60 -6.30 16.03
CA GLY A 51 0.74 -7.31 16.67
C GLY A 51 -0.29 -7.97 15.76
N GLY A 52 -0.25 -7.73 14.45
CA GLY A 52 -1.14 -8.35 13.47
C GLY A 52 -0.59 -9.66 12.89
N VAL A 53 -1.44 -10.37 12.16
CA VAL A 53 -1.10 -11.58 11.40
C VAL A 53 -1.09 -11.23 9.91
N PRO A 54 0.07 -11.23 9.23
CA PRO A 54 0.12 -10.91 7.80
C PRO A 54 -0.38 -12.08 6.95
N MET A 55 -1.28 -11.81 6.01
CA MET A 55 -1.74 -12.74 4.98
C MET A 55 -1.46 -12.16 3.60
N ILE A 56 -0.64 -12.83 2.79
CA ILE A 56 -0.33 -12.37 1.44
C ILE A 56 -1.49 -12.76 0.52
N ILE A 57 -2.07 -11.77 -0.16
CA ILE A 57 -3.09 -11.97 -1.18
C ILE A 57 -2.39 -11.97 -2.54
N PRO A 58 -2.36 -13.12 -3.24
CA PRO A 58 -1.72 -13.19 -4.55
C PRO A 58 -2.51 -12.39 -5.61
N PRO A 59 -1.85 -11.89 -6.67
CA PRO A 59 -2.50 -11.15 -7.75
C PRO A 59 -3.27 -12.10 -8.68
N VAL A 60 -4.47 -12.49 -8.29
CA VAL A 60 -5.37 -13.38 -9.03
C VAL A 60 -6.69 -12.66 -9.29
N ALA A 61 -7.06 -12.47 -10.55
CA ALA A 61 -8.28 -11.77 -10.95
C ALA A 61 -9.55 -12.65 -10.94
N ASP A 62 -9.58 -13.65 -10.06
CA ASP A 62 -10.76 -14.46 -9.82
C ASP A 62 -11.62 -13.86 -8.71
N LYS A 63 -12.88 -13.51 -9.04
CA LYS A 63 -13.79 -12.84 -8.10
C LYS A 63 -14.07 -13.65 -6.84
N ASP A 64 -14.20 -14.97 -6.96
CA ASP A 64 -14.54 -15.84 -5.83
C ASP A 64 -13.34 -16.00 -4.90
N VAL A 65 -12.12 -16.07 -5.45
CA VAL A 65 -10.86 -16.03 -4.69
C VAL A 65 -10.72 -14.71 -3.95
N ILE A 66 -10.96 -13.57 -4.63
CA ILE A 66 -10.90 -12.24 -4.01
C ILE A 66 -11.93 -12.12 -2.88
N ILE A 67 -13.17 -12.50 -3.12
CA ILE A 67 -14.24 -12.45 -2.12
C ILE A 67 -13.86 -13.27 -0.88
N ARG A 68 -13.39 -14.50 -1.09
CA ARG A 68 -12.97 -15.37 0.01
C ARG A 68 -11.75 -14.86 0.76
N SER A 69 -10.83 -14.22 0.08
CA SER A 69 -9.68 -13.57 0.72
C SER A 69 -10.14 -12.40 1.62
N LEU A 70 -11.05 -11.56 1.11
CA LEU A 70 -11.61 -10.43 1.87
C LEU A 70 -12.47 -10.87 3.08
N GLU A 71 -13.05 -12.06 3.06
CA GLU A 71 -13.76 -12.64 4.21
C GLU A 71 -12.83 -13.12 5.34
N ARG A 72 -11.52 -13.19 5.09
CA ARG A 72 -10.50 -13.73 6.01
C ARG A 72 -9.59 -12.67 6.61
N VAL A 73 -9.79 -11.42 6.23
CA VAL A 73 -8.94 -10.31 6.69
C VAL A 73 -9.77 -9.25 7.40
N ASP A 74 -9.17 -8.64 8.41
CA ASP A 74 -9.76 -7.53 9.15
C ASP A 74 -9.40 -6.17 8.53
N ALA A 75 -8.28 -6.09 7.82
CA ALA A 75 -7.83 -4.91 7.09
C ALA A 75 -6.91 -5.29 5.93
N LEU A 76 -6.60 -4.31 5.07
CA LEU A 76 -5.75 -4.48 3.90
C LEU A 76 -4.60 -3.49 3.87
N ILE A 77 -3.44 -3.96 3.40
CA ILE A 77 -2.34 -3.12 2.93
C ILE A 77 -2.17 -3.35 1.43
N LEU A 78 -2.32 -2.27 0.67
CA LEU A 78 -2.00 -2.25 -0.76
C LEU A 78 -0.53 -1.88 -0.90
N SER A 79 0.27 -2.82 -1.36
CA SER A 79 1.72 -2.68 -1.38
C SER A 79 2.21 -1.78 -2.53
N GLY A 80 3.42 -1.25 -2.39
CA GLY A 80 4.12 -0.53 -3.46
C GLY A 80 4.50 -1.43 -4.63
N GLY A 81 5.06 -0.86 -5.68
CA GLY A 81 5.49 -1.61 -6.88
C GLY A 81 5.67 -0.75 -8.11
N GLY A 82 5.59 -1.33 -9.29
CA GLY A 82 5.67 -0.66 -10.59
C GLY A 82 4.48 0.24 -10.88
N ASP A 83 4.46 0.81 -12.08
CA ASP A 83 3.49 1.83 -12.47
C ASP A 83 2.06 1.29 -12.57
N CYS A 84 1.10 2.18 -12.30
CA CYS A 84 -0.31 1.92 -12.55
C CYS A 84 -0.61 2.09 -14.04
N ASN A 85 -1.38 1.17 -14.63
CA ASN A 85 -1.79 1.29 -16.03
C ASN A 85 -2.84 2.40 -16.19
N PRO A 86 -2.54 3.50 -16.91
CA PRO A 86 -3.43 4.64 -17.08
C PRO A 86 -4.69 4.31 -17.89
N LEU A 87 -4.69 3.25 -18.67
CA LEU A 87 -5.88 2.80 -19.42
C LEU A 87 -7.07 2.48 -18.50
N TRP A 88 -6.83 2.08 -17.24
CA TRP A 88 -7.89 1.89 -16.26
C TRP A 88 -8.56 3.20 -15.81
N ALA A 89 -7.87 4.35 -16.00
CA ALA A 89 -8.42 5.69 -15.81
C ALA A 89 -8.92 6.34 -17.11
N GLY A 90 -8.88 5.63 -18.22
CA GLY A 90 -9.24 6.15 -19.55
C GLY A 90 -8.21 7.11 -20.15
N GLU A 91 -6.97 7.04 -19.69
CA GLU A 91 -5.86 7.88 -20.17
C GLU A 91 -4.91 7.08 -21.06
N GLU A 92 -4.32 7.73 -22.07
CA GLU A 92 -3.29 7.13 -22.92
C GLU A 92 -1.95 7.03 -22.17
N PRO A 93 -1.18 5.95 -22.36
CA PRO A 93 0.12 5.77 -21.72
C PRO A 93 1.16 6.82 -22.13
N SER A 94 1.78 7.49 -21.16
CA SER A 94 2.90 8.40 -21.38
C SER A 94 4.16 7.65 -21.82
N PRO A 95 5.01 8.23 -22.70
CA PRO A 95 6.32 7.66 -23.03
C PRO A 95 7.27 7.50 -21.82
N LYS A 96 7.01 8.19 -20.71
CA LYS A 96 7.76 8.11 -19.46
C LYS A 96 7.26 7.01 -18.53
N LEU A 97 6.19 6.31 -18.91
CA LEU A 97 5.63 5.22 -18.12
C LEU A 97 6.60 4.03 -18.14
N HIS A 98 6.84 3.44 -16.98
CA HIS A 98 7.65 2.23 -16.85
C HIS A 98 6.78 0.97 -16.95
N GLY A 99 7.26 -0.17 -16.45
CA GLY A 99 6.55 -1.44 -16.59
C GLY A 99 5.21 -1.47 -15.87
N ILE A 100 4.13 -1.54 -16.66
CA ILE A 100 2.76 -1.80 -16.19
C ILE A 100 2.46 -3.29 -16.20
N ASN A 101 1.59 -3.74 -15.32
CA ASN A 101 1.25 -5.16 -15.23
C ASN A 101 -0.24 -5.38 -14.93
N GLN A 102 -0.97 -5.76 -15.98
CA GLN A 102 -2.41 -6.01 -15.88
C GLN A 102 -2.77 -7.17 -14.95
N GLU A 103 -1.88 -8.18 -14.84
CA GLU A 103 -2.06 -9.31 -13.91
C GLU A 103 -2.07 -8.87 -12.45
N ARG A 104 -1.51 -7.70 -12.18
CA ARG A 104 -1.54 -7.07 -10.86
C ARG A 104 -2.63 -6.00 -10.73
N ASP A 105 -2.81 -5.16 -11.76
CA ASP A 105 -3.72 -4.01 -11.69
C ASP A 105 -5.17 -4.46 -11.51
N LEU A 106 -5.65 -5.39 -12.33
CA LEU A 106 -7.03 -5.84 -12.30
C LEU A 106 -7.44 -6.45 -10.95
N PRO A 107 -6.68 -7.43 -10.38
CA PRO A 107 -7.00 -7.95 -9.05
C PRO A 107 -7.05 -6.86 -7.98
N GLU A 108 -6.09 -5.93 -7.98
CA GLU A 108 -6.04 -4.86 -6.98
C GLU A 108 -7.20 -3.89 -7.10
N LEU A 109 -7.60 -3.48 -8.32
CA LEU A 109 -8.79 -2.66 -8.54
C LEU A 109 -10.06 -3.34 -8.02
N LEU A 110 -10.21 -4.65 -8.26
CA LEU A 110 -11.33 -5.44 -7.75
C LEU A 110 -11.32 -5.53 -6.22
N ILE A 111 -10.15 -5.82 -5.64
CA ILE A 111 -9.96 -5.86 -4.18
C ILE A 111 -10.37 -4.53 -3.55
N ILE A 112 -9.86 -3.40 -4.07
CA ILE A 112 -10.15 -2.06 -3.55
C ILE A 112 -11.64 -1.77 -3.60
N ARG A 113 -12.30 -1.99 -4.72
CA ARG A 113 -13.74 -1.71 -4.88
C ARG A 113 -14.60 -2.56 -3.96
N LEU A 114 -14.29 -3.85 -3.83
CA LEU A 114 -15.02 -4.75 -2.95
C LEU A 114 -14.76 -4.45 -1.48
N ALA A 115 -13.52 -4.17 -1.10
CA ALA A 115 -13.16 -3.79 0.26
C ALA A 115 -13.79 -2.47 0.67
N TYR A 116 -13.79 -1.46 -0.22
CA TYR A 116 -14.45 -0.19 0.00
C TYR A 116 -15.95 -0.36 0.26
N ASN A 117 -16.65 -1.12 -0.59
CA ASN A 117 -18.08 -1.38 -0.41
C ASN A 117 -18.41 -2.14 0.90
N ARG A 118 -17.47 -2.91 1.42
CA ARG A 118 -17.60 -3.65 2.70
C ARG A 118 -17.05 -2.88 3.88
N GLN A 119 -16.50 -1.69 3.66
CA GLN A 119 -15.87 -0.85 4.69
C GLN A 119 -14.70 -1.53 5.40
N ILE A 120 -13.96 -2.39 4.70
CA ILE A 120 -12.73 -2.97 5.21
C ILE A 120 -11.66 -1.87 5.25
N PRO A 121 -11.00 -1.61 6.39
CA PRO A 121 -9.93 -0.63 6.48
C PRO A 121 -8.79 -0.91 5.49
N MET A 122 -8.31 0.12 4.80
CA MET A 122 -7.25 -0.01 3.79
C MET A 122 -6.13 1.01 4.01
N LEU A 123 -4.88 0.56 3.88
CA LEU A 123 -3.69 1.41 3.83
C LEU A 123 -3.00 1.21 2.48
N GLY A 124 -2.94 2.25 1.66
CA GLY A 124 -2.17 2.26 0.41
C GLY A 124 -0.78 2.83 0.61
N ILE A 125 0.26 2.13 0.18
CA ILE A 125 1.66 2.55 0.31
C ILE A 125 2.28 2.68 -1.09
N CYS A 126 2.84 3.86 -1.42
CA CYS A 126 3.44 4.17 -2.72
C CYS A 126 2.43 3.89 -3.86
N ARG A 127 2.66 2.89 -4.72
CA ARG A 127 1.68 2.47 -5.73
C ARG A 127 0.29 2.21 -5.13
N GLY A 128 0.19 1.72 -3.90
CA GLY A 128 -1.08 1.43 -3.23
C GLY A 128 -1.98 2.66 -3.06
N ILE A 129 -1.43 3.84 -2.72
CA ILE A 129 -2.22 5.09 -2.65
C ILE A 129 -2.71 5.51 -4.04
N GLN A 130 -1.90 5.31 -5.09
CA GLN A 130 -2.25 5.60 -6.47
C GLN A 130 -3.39 4.70 -6.95
N MET A 131 -3.34 3.41 -6.65
CA MET A 131 -4.40 2.45 -6.96
C MET A 131 -5.71 2.76 -6.21
N LEU A 132 -5.63 3.21 -4.94
CA LEU A 132 -6.80 3.70 -4.19
C LEU A 132 -7.44 4.90 -4.89
N ALA A 133 -6.66 5.91 -5.27
CA ALA A 133 -7.16 7.06 -6.00
C ALA A 133 -7.84 6.63 -7.30
N MET A 134 -7.13 5.88 -8.15
CA MET A 134 -7.63 5.43 -9.45
C MET A 134 -8.90 4.58 -9.32
N ALA A 135 -8.95 3.62 -8.40
CA ALA A 135 -10.09 2.75 -8.20
C ALA A 135 -11.36 3.50 -7.75
N LEU A 136 -11.21 4.64 -7.08
CA LEU A 136 -12.31 5.40 -6.46
C LEU A 136 -12.53 6.78 -7.10
N GLY A 137 -12.10 6.96 -8.36
CA GLY A 137 -12.44 8.11 -9.19
C GLY A 137 -11.45 9.27 -9.16
N GLY A 138 -10.28 9.08 -8.56
CA GLY A 138 -9.14 10.00 -8.66
C GLY A 138 -8.29 9.75 -9.90
N LYS A 139 -7.18 10.50 -10.01
CA LYS A 139 -6.21 10.40 -11.11
C LYS A 139 -4.79 10.33 -10.60
N VAL A 140 -3.92 9.73 -11.40
CA VAL A 140 -2.49 9.54 -11.12
C VAL A 140 -1.67 10.30 -12.17
N SER A 141 -0.71 11.12 -11.75
CA SER A 141 0.34 11.63 -12.64
C SER A 141 1.23 10.47 -13.04
N GLN A 142 1.30 10.22 -14.34
CA GLN A 142 2.07 9.09 -14.89
C GLN A 142 3.58 9.29 -14.73
N ASP A 143 4.03 10.54 -14.61
CA ASP A 143 5.41 10.91 -14.30
C ASP A 143 5.43 12.36 -13.79
N ILE A 144 6.07 12.58 -12.65
CA ILE A 144 6.18 13.89 -12.00
C ILE A 144 7.52 14.58 -12.26
N SER A 145 8.40 14.03 -13.09
CA SER A 145 9.76 14.54 -13.28
C SER A 145 9.83 15.99 -13.79
N ASP A 146 8.82 16.42 -14.55
CA ASP A 146 8.75 17.80 -15.09
C ASP A 146 8.05 18.77 -14.09
N GLU A 147 7.33 18.25 -13.09
CA GLU A 147 6.56 19.00 -12.10
C GLU A 147 7.31 19.13 -10.78
N ALA A 148 8.16 18.14 -10.47
CA ALA A 148 8.83 18.02 -9.18
C ALA A 148 9.94 19.07 -9.00
N GLY A 149 9.85 19.80 -7.89
CA GLY A 149 10.89 20.72 -7.42
C GLY A 149 11.83 20.12 -6.40
N VAL A 150 11.50 18.92 -5.88
CA VAL A 150 12.33 18.11 -4.97
C VAL A 150 12.49 16.70 -5.53
N LYS A 151 13.47 15.95 -5.00
CA LYS A 151 13.77 14.61 -5.51
C LYS A 151 12.86 13.55 -4.88
N HIS A 152 11.89 13.02 -5.64
CA HIS A 152 10.96 11.97 -5.23
C HIS A 152 11.47 10.54 -5.51
N SER A 153 12.50 10.39 -6.31
CA SER A 153 13.21 9.11 -6.51
C SER A 153 14.65 9.26 -6.03
N GLN A 154 14.88 8.93 -4.75
CA GLN A 154 16.18 9.15 -4.12
C GLN A 154 17.25 8.16 -4.54
N ASP A 155 18.51 8.65 -4.57
CA ASP A 155 19.74 7.87 -4.71
C ASP A 155 20.41 7.74 -3.33
N ALA A 156 19.70 7.19 -2.35
CA ALA A 156 20.16 7.02 -0.99
C ALA A 156 19.60 5.73 -0.41
N ASP A 157 20.13 5.30 0.74
CA ASP A 157 19.57 4.16 1.46
C ASP A 157 18.08 4.38 1.78
N ARG A 158 17.32 3.28 1.83
CA ARG A 158 15.89 3.35 2.11
C ARG A 158 15.54 3.91 3.48
N SER A 159 16.46 3.87 4.41
CA SER A 159 16.31 4.44 5.75
C SER A 159 16.58 5.96 5.82
N GLU A 160 17.20 6.54 4.77
CA GLU A 160 17.55 7.96 4.74
C GLU A 160 16.36 8.81 4.30
N PRO A 161 15.91 9.80 5.09
CA PRO A 161 14.91 10.75 4.67
C PRO A 161 15.53 11.78 3.72
N THR A 162 14.84 12.14 2.64
CA THR A 162 15.38 13.01 1.59
C THR A 162 14.63 14.30 1.36
N HIS A 163 13.34 14.37 1.71
CA HIS A 163 12.57 15.59 1.67
C HIS A 163 11.55 15.70 2.79
N SER A 164 10.99 16.88 2.99
CA SER A 164 9.96 17.11 3.99
C SER A 164 8.57 17.15 3.37
N ILE A 165 7.59 16.72 4.17
CA ILE A 165 6.18 16.89 3.87
C ILE A 165 5.52 17.78 4.91
N SER A 166 4.51 18.56 4.47
CA SER A 166 3.60 19.31 5.33
C SER A 166 2.32 18.52 5.50
N ILE A 167 1.83 18.41 6.73
CA ILE A 167 0.70 17.53 7.08
C ILE A 167 -0.44 18.39 7.64
N GLU A 168 -1.64 18.21 7.06
CA GLU A 168 -2.83 18.95 7.46
C GLU A 168 -3.28 18.59 8.88
N PRO A 169 -3.66 19.60 9.70
CA PRO A 169 -4.29 19.37 10.99
C PRO A 169 -5.52 18.46 10.87
N ASP A 170 -5.90 17.80 11.96
CA ASP A 170 -7.07 16.91 12.06
C ASP A 170 -7.03 15.64 11.20
N SER A 171 -5.86 15.32 10.61
CA SER A 171 -5.61 14.06 9.93
C SER A 171 -5.11 12.97 10.89
N VAL A 172 -5.25 11.70 10.50
CA VAL A 172 -4.63 10.58 11.22
C VAL A 172 -3.10 10.71 11.18
N VAL A 173 -2.56 11.07 10.01
CA VAL A 173 -1.12 11.26 9.82
C VAL A 173 -0.60 12.37 10.74
N HIS A 174 -1.34 13.48 10.89
CA HIS A 174 -0.98 14.56 11.81
C HIS A 174 -0.98 14.11 13.28
N ARG A 175 -1.95 13.31 13.69
CA ARG A 175 -2.00 12.77 15.07
C ARG A 175 -0.80 11.86 15.38
N LEU A 176 -0.26 11.18 14.37
CA LEU A 176 0.87 10.26 14.53
C LEU A 176 2.23 10.97 14.47
N TYR A 177 2.38 11.99 13.60
CA TYR A 177 3.69 12.55 13.25
C TYR A 177 3.80 14.07 13.40
N GLY A 178 2.71 14.77 13.73
CA GLY A 178 2.68 16.23 13.79
C GLY A 178 2.56 16.89 12.40
N GLY A 179 2.73 18.20 12.34
CA GLY A 179 2.48 19.00 11.13
C GLY A 179 3.57 18.94 10.06
N ARG A 180 4.73 18.34 10.34
CA ARG A 180 5.83 18.22 9.39
C ARG A 180 6.67 16.98 9.68
N LEU A 181 7.06 16.28 8.62
CA LEU A 181 7.86 15.08 8.70
C LEU A 181 8.92 15.06 7.59
N MET A 182 10.11 14.54 7.89
CA MET A 182 11.11 14.18 6.87
C MET A 182 10.86 12.73 6.44
N VAL A 183 10.76 12.49 5.13
CA VAL A 183 10.42 11.20 4.55
C VAL A 183 11.45 10.71 3.54
N ASN A 184 11.56 9.39 3.39
CA ASN A 184 12.22 8.77 2.25
C ASN A 184 11.25 8.73 1.05
N SER A 185 11.79 8.68 -0.17
CA SER A 185 10.97 8.76 -1.37
C SER A 185 11.56 7.95 -2.52
N PHE A 186 10.72 7.09 -3.12
CA PHE A 186 11.09 6.15 -4.20
C PHE A 186 9.96 6.04 -5.23
N HIS A 187 9.47 7.18 -5.74
CA HIS A 187 8.42 7.19 -6.74
C HIS A 187 8.66 8.26 -7.82
N HIS A 188 8.14 8.04 -9.01
CA HIS A 188 8.05 9.01 -10.09
C HIS A 188 6.61 9.23 -10.56
N GLN A 189 5.66 8.45 -10.01
CA GLN A 189 4.22 8.68 -10.14
C GLN A 189 3.66 9.22 -8.83
N ALA A 190 2.58 9.98 -8.89
CA ALA A 190 1.89 10.51 -7.73
C ALA A 190 0.38 10.61 -7.96
N VAL A 191 -0.39 10.72 -6.89
CA VAL A 191 -1.80 11.08 -6.99
C VAL A 191 -1.90 12.52 -7.52
N LYS A 192 -2.58 12.69 -8.66
CA LYS A 192 -2.85 13.99 -9.29
C LYS A 192 -4.15 14.62 -8.76
N GLU A 193 -5.18 13.80 -8.69
CA GLU A 193 -6.49 14.16 -8.15
C GLU A 193 -6.93 13.05 -7.18
N ALA A 194 -7.21 13.40 -5.94
CA ALA A 194 -7.63 12.42 -4.93
C ALA A 194 -9.04 11.85 -5.21
N GLY A 195 -9.86 12.59 -5.97
CA GLY A 195 -11.27 12.26 -6.18
C GLY A 195 -12.14 12.67 -4.99
N GLU A 196 -13.46 12.46 -5.11
CA GLU A 196 -14.43 12.89 -4.08
C GLU A 196 -14.36 12.08 -2.79
N LYS A 197 -13.82 10.87 -2.85
CA LYS A 197 -13.76 9.92 -1.72
C LYS A 197 -12.61 10.17 -0.77
N PHE A 198 -11.66 11.02 -1.16
CA PHE A 198 -10.46 11.31 -0.38
C PHE A 198 -10.21 12.82 -0.26
N ARG A 199 -9.57 13.20 0.82
CA ARG A 199 -8.94 14.51 0.98
C ARG A 199 -7.43 14.35 1.03
N VAL A 200 -6.71 15.26 0.41
CA VAL A 200 -5.25 15.35 0.54
C VAL A 200 -4.95 15.83 1.96
N VAL A 201 -4.05 15.14 2.65
CA VAL A 201 -3.66 15.45 4.03
C VAL A 201 -2.17 15.65 4.22
N ALA A 202 -1.35 15.38 3.20
CA ALA A 202 0.05 15.77 3.20
C ALA A 202 0.54 16.04 1.78
N THR A 203 1.43 17.06 1.67
CA THR A 203 2.11 17.41 0.43
C THR A 203 3.57 17.71 0.69
N SER A 204 4.42 17.45 -0.31
CA SER A 204 5.81 17.93 -0.35
C SER A 204 5.90 19.42 -0.62
N ALA A 205 7.10 19.99 -0.56
CA ALA A 205 7.32 21.41 -0.77
C ALA A 205 6.97 21.92 -2.18
N ASP A 206 6.96 21.05 -3.18
CA ASP A 206 6.55 21.29 -4.56
C ASP A 206 5.07 20.97 -4.84
N GLY A 207 4.31 20.63 -3.80
CA GLY A 207 2.87 20.42 -3.88
C GLY A 207 2.46 19.01 -4.32
N ILE A 208 3.41 18.07 -4.50
CA ILE A 208 3.08 16.68 -4.82
C ILE A 208 2.37 16.01 -3.64
N VAL A 209 1.30 15.27 -3.93
CA VAL A 209 0.50 14.57 -2.91
C VAL A 209 1.29 13.41 -2.32
N GLU A 210 1.45 13.43 -1.00
CA GLU A 210 2.19 12.42 -0.23
C GLU A 210 1.28 11.56 0.66
N ALA A 211 0.15 12.12 1.09
CA ALA A 211 -0.87 11.36 1.79
C ALA A 211 -2.28 11.87 1.50
N MET A 212 -3.23 10.94 1.52
CA MET A 212 -4.66 11.23 1.47
C MET A 212 -5.41 10.34 2.46
N GLU A 213 -6.55 10.81 2.93
CA GLU A 213 -7.45 10.09 3.83
C GLU A 213 -8.88 10.06 3.28
N SER A 214 -9.62 9.02 3.61
CA SER A 214 -11.04 8.92 3.26
C SER A 214 -11.85 10.06 3.88
N THR A 215 -12.79 10.62 3.11
CA THR A 215 -13.76 11.62 3.57
C THR A 215 -14.99 10.99 4.23
N GLU A 216 -15.25 9.71 3.99
CA GLU A 216 -16.48 9.03 4.39
C GLU A 216 -16.31 8.16 5.63
N PHE A 217 -15.10 7.67 5.90
CA PHE A 217 -14.83 6.75 7.00
C PHE A 217 -13.69 7.27 7.87
N LYS A 218 -13.92 7.25 9.17
CA LYS A 218 -12.93 7.68 10.18
C LYS A 218 -12.31 6.48 10.87
#